data_bcd37ab27b6fa200bdb2538c4b305945
#
_entry.id   bcd37ab27b6fa200bdb2538c4b305945
#
_cell.length_a   1.000
_cell.length_b   1.000
_cell.length_c   1.000
_cell.angle_alpha   90.00
_cell.angle_beta   90.00
_cell.angle_gamma   90.00
#
_symmetry.space_group_name_H-M   'P 1'
#
loop_
_entity.id
_entity.type
_entity.pdbx_description
1 polymer ?
#
loop_
_entity_poly.entity_id
_entity_poly.type
_entity_poly.pdbx_seq_one_letter_code
_entity_poly.pdbx_strand_id
1 'polypeptide(L)'
;MSTWVILAFVIYMIFMLGIGIITARKNKSSDDYFLGGRNLGGWVTALSAQASDMSGWMLMGLPGCVYAFGANQAWIAIGLLIGTILNWVIVAGRLRRYTIKAGNAMTIPEYLSNRFRDKYNILITISAIVIVIFFVVYSASAFASGGKLFASITKMDYHQALIVGAVVILIYTFLGGFLAVCTTDFVQGMMMLVGVLAVPILVVIVLGTGNIVPNLVNSGLNVDAKDYLNIFMQDGKPISGISIASQLAWGLGYCGMPHILVRFMAVRDEKELAKSKKVAIVWVLISLVLACVIGVLGRAYLYPMVLSNEGAQYENVYIEMIKKLFMTDYTLPFIGGLLLCGILAAIMSTADSQLLVSSSAVANDLFKGVFFKKLKDKQILFIARATVFVVAIIAIVIAWNPNSSIMNLVSDAWAGLGSAFGPAILMSLYWKRMNLAGAAAGMASGGLTVIIWDYIKCCTLDGVHVTPATYTGVYSLLVGFIVSLVFIVVVSLATPKASDEIMQEFEDVKNGDRKSTRLNS
;
A
#
# COMPACT_ATOMS: atom_id res chain seq x y z
N MET A 1 12.90 28.62 0.89
CA MET A 1 11.66 28.13 0.24
C MET A 1 10.93 29.26 -0.45
N SER A 2 10.43 29.07 -1.67
CA SER A 2 9.62 30.09 -2.35
C SER A 2 8.26 30.21 -1.65
N THR A 3 7.80 31.43 -1.39
CA THR A 3 6.46 31.72 -0.81
C THR A 3 5.35 31.05 -1.64
N TRP A 4 5.56 30.94 -2.95
CA TRP A 4 4.64 30.29 -3.88
C TRP A 4 4.46 28.79 -3.64
N VAL A 5 5.50 28.07 -3.21
CA VAL A 5 5.42 26.65 -2.85
C VAL A 5 4.59 26.49 -1.57
N ILE A 6 4.84 27.34 -0.56
CA ILE A 6 4.03 27.33 0.68
C ILE A 6 2.56 27.58 0.35
N LEU A 7 2.29 28.59 -0.50
CA LEU A 7 0.93 28.93 -0.91
C LEU A 7 0.22 27.73 -1.58
N ALA A 8 0.92 26.98 -2.45
CA ALA A 8 0.36 25.79 -3.07
C ALA A 8 -0.01 24.71 -2.04
N PHE A 9 0.85 24.46 -1.05
CA PHE A 9 0.57 23.51 0.03
C PHE A 9 -0.61 23.96 0.90
N VAL A 10 -0.68 25.24 1.26
CA VAL A 10 -1.79 25.80 2.04
C VAL A 10 -3.12 25.67 1.29
N ILE A 11 -3.15 26.03 0.00
CA ILE A 11 -4.36 25.89 -0.83
C ILE A 11 -4.78 24.43 -0.94
N TYR A 12 -3.83 23.53 -1.18
CA TYR A 12 -4.10 22.08 -1.22
C TYR A 12 -4.71 21.60 0.10
N MET A 13 -4.11 21.95 1.23
CA MET A 13 -4.60 21.52 2.54
C MET A 13 -6.00 22.08 2.85
N ILE A 14 -6.27 23.35 2.56
CA ILE A 14 -7.60 23.94 2.75
C ILE A 14 -8.63 23.22 1.89
N PHE A 15 -8.30 22.93 0.64
CA PHE A 15 -9.17 22.22 -0.28
C PHE A 15 -9.49 20.80 0.22
N MET A 16 -8.47 20.05 0.64
CA MET A 16 -8.64 18.68 1.15
C MET A 16 -9.42 18.65 2.47
N LEU A 17 -9.14 19.55 3.40
CA LEU A 17 -9.90 19.69 4.64
C LEU A 17 -11.37 20.05 4.36
N GLY A 18 -11.63 20.92 3.39
CA GLY A 18 -12.97 21.26 2.94
C GLY A 18 -13.77 20.05 2.47
N ILE A 19 -13.17 19.21 1.61
CA ILE A 19 -13.79 17.96 1.15
C ILE A 19 -14.04 17.02 2.34
N GLY A 20 -13.04 16.84 3.20
CA GLY A 20 -13.14 15.99 4.39
C GLY A 20 -14.30 16.41 5.31
N ILE A 21 -14.43 17.69 5.63
CA ILE A 21 -15.51 18.23 6.49
C ILE A 21 -16.88 18.04 5.84
N ILE A 22 -17.02 18.32 4.54
CA ILE A 22 -18.30 18.19 3.83
C ILE A 22 -18.76 16.74 3.81
N THR A 23 -17.84 15.80 3.55
CA THR A 23 -18.13 14.37 3.49
C THR A 23 -18.34 13.74 4.86
N ALA A 24 -17.58 14.17 5.89
CA ALA A 24 -17.73 13.67 7.25
C ALA A 24 -19.14 13.95 7.83
N ARG A 25 -19.82 15.03 7.39
CA ARG A 25 -21.20 15.34 7.80
C ARG A 25 -22.23 14.28 7.34
N LYS A 26 -21.87 13.42 6.40
CA LYS A 26 -22.73 12.34 5.91
C LYS A 26 -22.66 11.07 6.77
N ASN A 27 -21.67 10.94 7.62
CA ASN A 27 -21.51 9.77 8.50
C ASN A 27 -22.50 9.90 9.68
N LYS A 28 -23.49 9.01 9.72
CA LYS A 28 -24.55 8.99 10.75
C LYS A 28 -24.42 7.80 11.72
N SER A 29 -23.70 6.75 11.31
CA SER A 29 -23.53 5.50 12.08
C SER A 29 -22.08 5.02 12.08
N SER A 30 -21.77 4.02 12.91
CA SER A 30 -20.48 3.31 12.85
C SER A 30 -20.28 2.59 11.53
N ASP A 31 -21.35 2.07 10.93
CA ASP A 31 -21.32 1.40 9.63
C ASP A 31 -20.94 2.35 8.50
N ASP A 32 -21.48 3.58 8.53
CA ASP A 32 -21.09 4.64 7.59
C ASP A 32 -19.63 5.04 7.78
N TYR A 33 -19.18 5.07 9.04
CA TYR A 33 -17.80 5.46 9.36
C TYR A 33 -16.78 4.42 8.87
N PHE A 34 -17.02 3.11 8.96
CA PHE A 34 -16.06 2.06 8.61
C PHE A 34 -16.18 1.53 7.19
N LEU A 35 -17.36 1.56 6.53
CA LEU A 35 -17.57 1.01 5.19
C LEU A 35 -18.38 1.91 4.25
N GLY A 36 -18.88 3.08 4.69
CA GLY A 36 -19.61 4.01 3.84
C GLY A 36 -20.92 3.47 3.28
N GLY A 37 -21.57 2.52 3.99
CA GLY A 37 -22.87 1.95 3.59
C GLY A 37 -22.86 1.17 2.28
N ARG A 38 -21.72 0.69 1.79
CA ARG A 38 -21.54 -0.03 0.50
C ARG A 38 -22.08 0.73 -0.70
N ASN A 39 -21.85 2.03 -0.78
CA ASN A 39 -22.44 2.87 -1.84
C ASN A 39 -21.37 3.58 -2.70
N LEU A 40 -20.18 3.02 -2.81
CA LEU A 40 -19.13 3.61 -3.64
C LEU A 40 -19.41 3.40 -5.14
N GLY A 41 -19.31 4.48 -5.92
CA GLY A 41 -19.30 4.44 -7.38
C GLY A 41 -17.97 3.97 -7.94
N GLY A 42 -17.97 3.49 -9.20
CA GLY A 42 -16.84 2.81 -9.80
C GLY A 42 -15.55 3.63 -9.92
N TRP A 43 -15.63 4.91 -10.26
CA TRP A 43 -14.47 5.80 -10.33
C TRP A 43 -13.84 6.03 -8.94
N VAL A 44 -14.69 6.33 -7.95
CA VAL A 44 -14.21 6.56 -6.57
C VAL A 44 -13.59 5.28 -6.01
N THR A 45 -14.22 4.12 -6.20
CA THR A 45 -13.68 2.83 -5.76
C THR A 45 -12.31 2.54 -6.39
N ALA A 46 -12.18 2.74 -7.71
CA ALA A 46 -10.93 2.48 -8.41
C ALA A 46 -9.81 3.38 -7.90
N LEU A 47 -10.03 4.69 -7.92
CA LEU A 47 -8.99 5.65 -7.55
C LEU A 47 -8.68 5.62 -6.05
N SER A 48 -9.69 5.41 -5.19
CA SER A 48 -9.44 5.23 -3.77
C SER A 48 -8.64 3.95 -3.49
N ALA A 49 -8.94 2.82 -4.14
CA ALA A 49 -8.15 1.61 -4.00
C ALA A 49 -6.69 1.82 -4.42
N GLN A 50 -6.45 2.52 -5.54
CA GLN A 50 -5.11 2.77 -6.04
C GLN A 50 -4.37 3.86 -5.24
N ALA A 51 -5.03 4.96 -4.90
CA ALA A 51 -4.40 6.03 -4.11
C ALA A 51 -4.08 5.59 -2.68
N SER A 52 -4.89 4.72 -2.07
CA SER A 52 -4.61 4.18 -0.74
C SER A 52 -3.49 3.13 -0.73
N ASP A 53 -3.21 2.52 -1.88
CA ASP A 53 -2.11 1.59 -2.08
C ASP A 53 -0.79 2.32 -2.40
N MET A 54 -0.84 3.21 -3.38
CA MET A 54 0.33 3.86 -3.95
C MET A 54 0.74 5.11 -3.14
N SER A 55 1.45 4.87 -2.05
CA SER A 55 1.98 5.88 -1.13
C SER A 55 3.29 6.51 -1.62
N GLY A 56 4.08 7.03 -0.68
CA GLY A 56 5.46 7.46 -0.92
C GLY A 56 6.34 6.40 -1.59
N TRP A 57 6.04 5.11 -1.44
CA TRP A 57 6.82 4.08 -2.12
C TRP A 57 6.75 4.17 -3.65
N MET A 58 5.58 4.52 -4.20
CA MET A 58 5.41 4.61 -5.67
C MET A 58 6.03 5.88 -6.26
N LEU A 59 5.99 7.02 -5.54
CA LEU A 59 6.50 8.30 -6.04
C LEU A 59 7.94 8.60 -5.60
N MET A 60 8.44 7.93 -4.58
CA MET A 60 9.77 8.13 -4.01
C MET A 60 10.58 6.82 -4.01
N GLY A 61 10.04 5.75 -3.40
CA GLY A 61 10.73 4.48 -3.22
C GLY A 61 11.09 3.78 -4.53
N LEU A 62 10.11 3.42 -5.36
CA LEU A 62 10.35 2.71 -6.62
C LEU A 62 11.17 3.53 -7.63
N PRO A 63 10.87 4.82 -7.88
CA PRO A 63 11.74 5.66 -8.71
C PRO A 63 13.16 5.75 -8.15
N GLY A 64 13.28 5.87 -6.83
CA GLY A 64 14.58 5.87 -6.14
C GLY A 64 15.35 4.57 -6.34
N CYS A 65 14.71 3.42 -6.19
CA CYS A 65 15.35 2.12 -6.45
C CYS A 65 15.82 2.00 -7.90
N VAL A 66 15.01 2.42 -8.87
CA VAL A 66 15.42 2.43 -10.28
C VAL A 66 16.58 3.40 -10.51
N TYR A 67 16.54 4.60 -9.91
CA TYR A 67 17.64 5.57 -9.97
C TYR A 67 18.95 4.98 -9.42
N ALA A 68 18.91 4.28 -8.30
CA ALA A 68 20.09 3.75 -7.62
C ALA A 68 20.62 2.44 -8.24
N PHE A 69 19.72 1.51 -8.56
CA PHE A 69 20.06 0.13 -8.89
C PHE A 69 19.74 -0.27 -10.35
N GLY A 70 19.12 0.63 -11.12
CA GLY A 70 18.84 0.42 -12.53
C GLY A 70 17.48 -0.20 -12.84
N ALA A 71 17.27 -0.45 -14.15
CA ALA A 71 15.99 -0.90 -14.69
C ALA A 71 15.56 -2.30 -14.23
N ASN A 72 16.46 -3.11 -13.66
CA ASN A 72 16.10 -4.41 -13.07
C ASN A 72 15.05 -4.29 -11.95
N GLN A 73 14.93 -3.14 -11.29
CA GLN A 73 13.89 -2.87 -10.29
C GLN A 73 12.48 -2.83 -10.89
N ALA A 74 12.34 -2.76 -12.20
CA ALA A 74 11.05 -2.84 -12.89
C ALA A 74 10.34 -4.20 -12.67
N TRP A 75 11.04 -5.26 -12.27
CA TRP A 75 10.40 -6.52 -11.91
C TRP A 75 9.46 -6.37 -10.70
N ILE A 76 9.72 -5.45 -9.78
CA ILE A 76 8.78 -5.07 -8.71
C ILE A 76 7.49 -4.51 -9.31
N ALA A 77 7.62 -3.55 -10.24
CA ALA A 77 6.46 -2.94 -10.91
C ALA A 77 5.66 -3.98 -11.73
N ILE A 78 6.35 -4.90 -12.43
CA ILE A 78 5.70 -5.99 -13.19
C ILE A 78 4.94 -6.91 -12.22
N GLY A 79 5.54 -7.30 -11.11
CA GLY A 79 4.88 -8.12 -10.09
C GLY A 79 3.64 -7.44 -9.53
N LEU A 80 3.75 -6.16 -9.14
CA LEU A 80 2.65 -5.37 -8.63
C LEU A 80 1.52 -5.19 -9.66
N LEU A 81 1.84 -4.95 -10.92
CA LEU A 81 0.84 -4.88 -12.00
C LEU A 81 0.06 -6.20 -12.15
N ILE A 82 0.78 -7.32 -12.22
CA ILE A 82 0.17 -8.65 -12.31
C ILE A 82 -0.71 -8.91 -11.07
N GLY A 83 -0.20 -8.63 -9.88
CA GLY A 83 -0.92 -8.81 -8.62
C GLY A 83 -2.20 -7.97 -8.56
N THR A 84 -2.14 -6.70 -8.98
CA THR A 84 -3.32 -5.83 -9.06
C THR A 84 -4.35 -6.40 -10.03
N ILE A 85 -3.95 -6.79 -11.24
CA ILE A 85 -4.87 -7.37 -12.23
C ILE A 85 -5.54 -8.62 -11.66
N LEU A 86 -4.78 -9.53 -11.07
CA LEU A 86 -5.32 -10.74 -10.46
C LEU A 86 -6.27 -10.40 -9.31
N ASN A 87 -5.92 -9.47 -8.44
CA ASN A 87 -6.77 -9.07 -7.31
C ASN A 87 -8.12 -8.50 -7.79
N TRP A 88 -8.14 -7.62 -8.79
CA TRP A 88 -9.36 -7.09 -9.37
C TRP A 88 -10.19 -8.13 -10.15
N VAL A 89 -9.54 -9.10 -10.81
CA VAL A 89 -10.22 -10.10 -11.64
C VAL A 89 -10.77 -11.25 -10.81
N ILE A 90 -9.96 -11.80 -9.90
CA ILE A 90 -10.32 -13.01 -9.16
C ILE A 90 -10.84 -12.73 -7.75
N VAL A 91 -10.32 -11.72 -7.03
CA VAL A 91 -10.70 -11.50 -5.63
C VAL A 91 -11.91 -10.58 -5.51
N ALA A 92 -11.89 -9.42 -6.16
CA ALA A 92 -12.81 -8.32 -5.88
C ALA A 92 -14.30 -8.71 -5.94
N GLY A 93 -14.74 -9.33 -7.03
CA GLY A 93 -16.15 -9.70 -7.22
C GLY A 93 -16.62 -10.74 -6.23
N ARG A 94 -15.80 -11.77 -6.01
CA ARG A 94 -16.16 -12.88 -5.14
C ARG A 94 -16.14 -12.48 -3.68
N LEU A 95 -15.16 -11.68 -3.26
CA LEU A 95 -15.07 -11.13 -1.92
C LEU A 95 -16.27 -10.24 -1.60
N ARG A 96 -16.66 -9.34 -2.52
CA ARG A 96 -17.84 -8.50 -2.33
C ARG A 96 -19.09 -9.32 -2.05
N ARG A 97 -19.39 -10.31 -2.89
CA ARG A 97 -20.56 -11.17 -2.72
C ARG A 97 -20.49 -11.98 -1.43
N TYR A 98 -19.31 -12.54 -1.12
CA TYR A 98 -19.16 -13.37 0.06
C TYR A 98 -19.31 -12.56 1.35
N THR A 99 -18.75 -11.36 1.42
CA THR A 99 -18.90 -10.51 2.62
C THR A 99 -20.36 -10.13 2.89
N ILE A 100 -21.19 -9.95 1.84
CA ILE A 100 -22.63 -9.73 1.99
C ILE A 100 -23.31 -11.00 2.50
N LYS A 101 -23.02 -12.16 1.93
CA LYS A 101 -23.62 -13.44 2.31
C LYS A 101 -23.18 -13.87 3.73
N ALA A 102 -21.94 -13.61 4.11
CA ALA A 102 -21.37 -13.89 5.43
C ALA A 102 -21.74 -12.82 6.47
N GLY A 103 -23.04 -12.57 6.64
CA GLY A 103 -23.55 -11.67 7.67
C GLY A 103 -23.31 -10.18 7.41
N ASN A 104 -23.16 -9.76 6.16
CA ASN A 104 -22.88 -8.37 5.76
C ASN A 104 -21.62 -7.79 6.43
N ALA A 105 -20.56 -8.59 6.53
CA ALA A 105 -19.32 -8.23 7.20
C ALA A 105 -18.73 -6.90 6.69
N MET A 106 -18.32 -6.02 7.61
CA MET A 106 -17.80 -4.68 7.30
C MET A 106 -16.28 -4.64 7.24
N THR A 107 -15.60 -5.60 7.87
CA THR A 107 -14.14 -5.69 7.93
C THR A 107 -13.65 -7.05 7.44
N ILE A 108 -12.38 -7.14 7.08
CA ILE A 108 -11.77 -8.43 6.71
C ILE A 108 -11.72 -9.40 7.90
N PRO A 109 -11.36 -8.96 9.13
CA PRO A 109 -11.46 -9.82 10.32
C PRO A 109 -12.87 -10.39 10.54
N GLU A 110 -13.90 -9.54 10.44
CA GLU A 110 -15.29 -9.94 10.56
C GLU A 110 -15.72 -10.92 9.46
N TYR A 111 -15.30 -10.67 8.21
CA TYR A 111 -15.55 -11.59 7.11
C TYR A 111 -15.00 -12.99 7.39
N LEU A 112 -13.72 -13.08 7.79
CA LEU A 112 -13.10 -14.38 8.08
C LEU A 112 -13.78 -15.09 9.26
N SER A 113 -14.11 -14.37 10.32
CA SER A 113 -14.84 -14.91 11.48
C SER A 113 -16.21 -15.44 11.08
N ASN A 114 -16.99 -14.65 10.37
CA ASN A 114 -18.33 -15.03 9.92
C ASN A 114 -18.29 -16.18 8.90
N ARG A 115 -17.35 -16.17 7.96
CA ARG A 115 -17.14 -17.21 6.96
C ARG A 115 -16.93 -18.60 7.57
N PHE A 116 -16.19 -18.66 8.69
CA PHE A 116 -15.87 -19.91 9.36
C PHE A 116 -16.67 -20.15 10.65
N ARG A 117 -17.69 -19.30 10.95
CA ARG A 117 -18.51 -19.38 12.18
C ARG A 117 -17.65 -19.46 13.43
N ASP A 118 -16.68 -18.55 13.55
CA ASP A 118 -15.72 -18.48 14.65
C ASP A 118 -16.39 -18.08 15.97
N LYS A 119 -16.75 -19.06 16.78
CA LYS A 119 -17.41 -18.85 18.08
C LYS A 119 -16.46 -18.31 19.16
N TYR A 120 -15.17 -18.51 18.99
CA TYR A 120 -14.14 -18.14 19.96
C TYR A 120 -13.40 -16.85 19.63
N ASN A 121 -13.76 -16.19 18.54
CA ASN A 121 -13.14 -14.96 18.06
C ASN A 121 -11.62 -15.10 17.76
N ILE A 122 -11.17 -16.30 17.41
CA ILE A 122 -9.75 -16.60 17.13
C ILE A 122 -9.29 -15.81 15.90
N LEU A 123 -10.05 -15.87 14.81
CA LEU A 123 -9.70 -15.21 13.55
C LEU A 123 -9.76 -13.69 13.66
N ILE A 124 -10.75 -13.14 14.35
CA ILE A 124 -10.84 -11.71 14.65
C ILE A 124 -9.59 -11.25 15.41
N THR A 125 -9.21 -11.99 16.46
CA THR A 125 -8.06 -11.63 17.31
C THR A 125 -6.75 -11.68 16.54
N ILE A 126 -6.47 -12.79 15.82
CA ILE A 126 -5.26 -12.93 15.01
C ILE A 126 -5.22 -11.83 13.94
N SER A 127 -6.33 -11.61 13.23
CA SER A 127 -6.44 -10.58 12.19
C SER A 127 -6.13 -9.20 12.73
N ALA A 128 -6.73 -8.81 13.85
CA ALA A 128 -6.53 -7.48 14.41
C ALA A 128 -5.10 -7.26 14.90
N ILE A 129 -4.48 -8.29 15.53
CA ILE A 129 -3.06 -8.23 15.94
C ILE A 129 -2.15 -8.02 14.72
N VAL A 130 -2.33 -8.83 13.67
CA VAL A 130 -1.55 -8.73 12.42
C VAL A 130 -1.73 -7.36 11.78
N ILE A 131 -2.98 -6.87 11.68
CA ILE A 131 -3.28 -5.54 11.11
C ILE A 131 -2.54 -4.46 11.89
N VAL A 132 -2.64 -4.44 13.21
CA VAL A 132 -2.03 -3.39 14.03
C VAL A 132 -0.50 -3.42 13.92
N ILE A 133 0.12 -4.58 14.05
CA ILE A 133 1.59 -4.72 13.97
C ILE A 133 2.11 -4.18 12.63
N PHE A 134 1.60 -4.67 11.53
CA PHE A 134 2.15 -4.34 10.22
C PHE A 134 1.71 -2.97 9.71
N PHE A 135 0.51 -2.49 10.06
CA PHE A 135 0.14 -1.11 9.69
C PHE A 135 0.82 -0.03 10.52
N VAL A 136 1.28 -0.32 11.73
CA VAL A 136 2.18 0.60 12.46
C VAL A 136 3.47 0.81 11.67
N VAL A 137 4.08 -0.27 11.17
CA VAL A 137 5.31 -0.20 10.34
C VAL A 137 5.02 0.51 9.01
N TYR A 138 3.89 0.18 8.37
CA TYR A 138 3.53 0.83 7.11
C TYR A 138 3.23 2.34 7.30
N SER A 139 2.54 2.72 8.37
CA SER A 139 2.31 4.13 8.70
C SER A 139 3.61 4.88 9.00
N ALA A 140 4.61 4.19 9.56
CA ALA A 140 5.95 4.77 9.74
C ALA A 140 6.59 5.16 8.40
N SER A 141 6.41 4.37 7.34
CA SER A 141 6.89 4.72 6.00
C SER A 141 6.24 6.00 5.46
N ALA A 142 4.94 6.20 5.75
CA ALA A 142 4.23 7.41 5.35
C ALA A 142 4.76 8.65 6.10
N PHE A 143 5.00 8.54 7.41
CA PHE A 143 5.60 9.64 8.18
C PHE A 143 7.05 9.91 7.76
N ALA A 144 7.86 8.88 7.50
CA ALA A 144 9.21 9.05 6.96
C ALA A 144 9.20 9.74 5.59
N SER A 145 8.28 9.37 4.70
CA SER A 145 8.09 10.02 3.41
C SER A 145 7.71 11.50 3.56
N GLY A 146 6.77 11.80 4.47
CA GLY A 146 6.40 13.16 4.81
C GLY A 146 7.57 13.96 5.38
N GLY A 147 8.35 13.37 6.29
CA GLY A 147 9.57 13.97 6.85
C GLY A 147 10.60 14.32 5.78
N LYS A 148 10.92 13.38 4.87
CA LYS A 148 11.83 13.63 3.75
C LYS A 148 11.30 14.72 2.81
N LEU A 149 10.00 14.69 2.48
CA LEU A 149 9.37 15.71 1.64
C LEU A 149 9.48 17.11 2.28
N PHE A 150 9.01 17.26 3.52
CA PHE A 150 9.05 18.56 4.20
C PHE A 150 10.48 19.05 4.45
N ALA A 151 11.43 18.19 4.83
CA ALA A 151 12.83 18.54 4.98
C ALA A 151 13.42 19.08 3.65
N SER A 152 13.13 18.40 2.53
CA SER A 152 13.64 18.80 1.21
C SER A 152 13.13 20.16 0.75
N ILE A 153 11.88 20.52 1.07
CA ILE A 153 11.27 21.78 0.63
C ILE A 153 11.44 22.94 1.62
N THR A 154 11.53 22.68 2.93
CA THR A 154 11.58 23.73 3.96
C THR A 154 12.97 24.04 4.48
N LYS A 155 13.95 23.16 4.25
CA LYS A 155 15.29 23.18 4.86
C LYS A 155 15.27 23.00 6.39
N MET A 156 14.16 22.50 6.96
CA MET A 156 14.09 22.09 8.36
C MET A 156 14.96 20.85 8.58
N ASP A 157 15.41 20.66 9.82
CA ASP A 157 15.92 19.36 10.23
C ASP A 157 14.87 18.25 10.03
N TYR A 158 15.36 17.03 9.73
CA TYR A 158 14.47 15.90 9.45
C TYR A 158 13.45 15.65 10.55
N HIS A 159 13.84 15.72 11.82
CA HIS A 159 12.94 15.45 12.95
C HIS A 159 11.85 16.51 13.07
N GLN A 160 12.18 17.78 12.85
CA GLN A 160 11.18 18.85 12.80
C GLN A 160 10.22 18.65 11.63
N ALA A 161 10.74 18.32 10.45
CA ALA A 161 9.97 18.05 9.26
C ALA A 161 9.06 16.81 9.41
N LEU A 162 9.54 15.75 10.09
CA LEU A 162 8.78 14.56 10.43
C LEU A 162 7.58 14.90 11.32
N ILE A 163 7.77 15.70 12.37
CA ILE A 163 6.68 16.11 13.27
C ILE A 163 5.66 16.97 12.52
N VAL A 164 6.11 17.94 11.71
CA VAL A 164 5.21 18.77 10.89
C VAL A 164 4.40 17.90 9.93
N GLY A 165 5.05 16.98 9.20
CA GLY A 165 4.39 16.05 8.31
C GLY A 165 3.37 15.15 9.03
N ALA A 166 3.74 14.62 10.19
CA ALA A 166 2.84 13.80 11.00
C ALA A 166 1.61 14.59 11.49
N VAL A 167 1.79 15.82 11.95
CA VAL A 167 0.68 16.68 12.39
C VAL A 167 -0.27 16.97 11.22
N VAL A 168 0.26 17.28 10.04
CA VAL A 168 -0.54 17.51 8.82
C VAL A 168 -1.39 16.29 8.48
N ILE A 169 -0.79 15.09 8.47
CA ILE A 169 -1.50 13.83 8.19
C ILE A 169 -2.57 13.57 9.26
N LEU A 170 -2.24 13.72 10.54
CA LEU A 170 -3.17 13.44 11.65
C LEU A 170 -4.38 14.38 11.66
N ILE A 171 -4.19 15.69 11.47
CA ILE A 171 -5.31 16.65 11.42
C ILE A 171 -6.32 16.22 10.36
N TYR A 172 -5.85 15.79 9.21
CA TYR A 172 -6.68 15.34 8.11
C TYR A 172 -7.40 14.01 8.45
N THR A 173 -6.67 13.03 8.96
CA THR A 173 -7.20 11.70 9.29
C THR A 173 -8.31 11.75 10.36
N PHE A 174 -8.18 12.62 11.35
CA PHE A 174 -9.19 12.76 12.43
C PHE A 174 -10.55 13.29 11.95
N LEU A 175 -10.61 13.98 10.82
CA LEU A 175 -11.83 14.61 10.31
C LEU A 175 -12.70 13.63 9.52
N GLY A 176 -12.12 12.54 8.99
CA GLY A 176 -12.78 11.65 8.05
C GLY A 176 -13.36 10.38 8.67
N GLY A 177 -14.21 9.72 7.89
CA GLY A 177 -14.56 8.30 7.96
C GLY A 177 -14.35 7.72 6.57
N PHE A 178 -14.72 6.49 6.34
CA PHE A 178 -14.42 5.77 5.10
C PHE A 178 -14.86 6.51 3.82
N LEU A 179 -16.07 7.09 3.81
CA LEU A 179 -16.58 7.83 2.66
C LEU A 179 -15.78 9.12 2.39
N ALA A 180 -15.33 9.81 3.46
CA ALA A 180 -14.49 10.99 3.32
C ALA A 180 -13.12 10.61 2.75
N VAL A 181 -12.49 9.57 3.32
CA VAL A 181 -11.21 9.02 2.82
C VAL A 181 -11.34 8.64 1.33
N CYS A 182 -12.35 7.85 0.95
CA CYS A 182 -12.51 7.47 -0.46
C CYS A 182 -12.74 8.65 -1.41
N THR A 183 -13.41 9.72 -0.95
CA THR A 183 -13.66 10.90 -1.79
C THR A 183 -12.40 11.74 -1.95
N THR A 184 -11.62 11.90 -0.89
CA THR A 184 -10.34 12.60 -0.95
C THR A 184 -9.29 11.80 -1.72
N ASP A 185 -9.25 10.47 -1.57
CA ASP A 185 -8.41 9.58 -2.35
C ASP A 185 -8.64 9.72 -3.87
N PHE A 186 -9.91 9.93 -4.28
CA PHE A 186 -10.22 10.18 -5.68
C PHE A 186 -9.50 11.41 -6.23
N VAL A 187 -9.53 12.52 -5.50
CA VAL A 187 -8.86 13.76 -5.89
C VAL A 187 -7.33 13.59 -5.84
N GLN A 188 -6.85 12.96 -4.78
CA GLN A 188 -5.42 12.69 -4.56
C GLN A 188 -4.86 11.78 -5.66
N GLY A 189 -5.59 10.71 -6.02
CA GLY A 189 -5.21 9.83 -7.12
C GLY A 189 -5.13 10.54 -8.48
N MET A 190 -6.02 11.50 -8.73
CA MET A 190 -5.95 12.33 -9.95
C MET A 190 -4.72 13.25 -9.94
N MET A 191 -4.41 13.87 -8.79
CA MET A 191 -3.21 14.70 -8.64
C MET A 191 -1.92 13.91 -8.85
N MET A 192 -1.86 12.69 -8.29
CA MET A 192 -0.73 11.77 -8.49
C MET A 192 -0.55 11.44 -9.97
N LEU A 193 -1.63 11.10 -10.67
CA LEU A 193 -1.59 10.77 -12.10
C LEU A 193 -1.09 11.95 -12.95
N VAL A 194 -1.56 13.16 -12.67
CA VAL A 194 -1.09 14.37 -13.36
C VAL A 194 0.41 14.55 -13.13
N GLY A 195 0.89 14.39 -11.91
CA GLY A 195 2.31 14.52 -11.57
C GLY A 195 3.19 13.51 -12.29
N VAL A 196 2.85 12.21 -12.23
CA VAL A 196 3.65 11.15 -12.84
C VAL A 196 3.64 11.22 -14.37
N LEU A 197 2.60 11.83 -14.99
CA LEU A 197 2.55 12.07 -16.43
C LEU A 197 3.35 13.33 -16.82
N ALA A 198 3.09 14.45 -16.16
CA ALA A 198 3.64 15.75 -16.56
C ALA A 198 5.15 15.83 -16.36
N VAL A 199 5.67 15.38 -15.21
CA VAL A 199 7.09 15.58 -14.88
C VAL A 199 8.03 14.86 -15.86
N PRO A 200 7.90 13.55 -16.14
CA PRO A 200 8.81 12.89 -17.07
C PRO A 200 8.70 13.45 -18.51
N ILE A 201 7.49 13.82 -18.96
CA ILE A 201 7.31 14.43 -20.29
C ILE A 201 8.07 15.76 -20.37
N LEU A 202 7.89 16.63 -19.39
CA LEU A 202 8.56 17.93 -19.37
C LEU A 202 10.08 17.79 -19.20
N VAL A 203 10.54 16.82 -18.42
CA VAL A 203 11.97 16.51 -18.29
C VAL A 203 12.57 16.10 -19.64
N VAL A 204 11.89 15.24 -20.40
CA VAL A 204 12.37 14.85 -21.76
C VAL A 204 12.44 16.06 -22.69
N ILE A 205 11.48 16.97 -22.60
CA ILE A 205 11.48 18.21 -23.41
C ILE A 205 12.67 19.12 -23.06
N VAL A 206 12.93 19.33 -21.76
CA VAL A 206 14.01 20.20 -21.28
C VAL A 206 15.39 19.57 -21.53
N LEU A 207 15.53 18.28 -21.20
CA LEU A 207 16.80 17.56 -21.33
C LEU A 207 17.18 17.32 -22.79
N GLY A 208 16.16 17.06 -23.63
CA GLY A 208 16.36 16.56 -25.00
C GLY A 208 16.76 15.08 -25.03
N THR A 209 16.16 14.31 -25.93
CA THR A 209 16.38 12.86 -26.03
C THR A 209 17.85 12.48 -26.27
N GLY A 210 18.59 13.30 -26.99
CA GLY A 210 20.03 13.09 -27.31
C GLY A 210 20.95 13.15 -26.07
N ASN A 211 20.53 13.81 -25.00
CA ASN A 211 21.34 13.97 -23.78
C ASN A 211 21.07 12.92 -22.71
N ILE A 212 20.05 12.10 -22.86
CA ILE A 212 19.68 11.10 -21.83
C ILE A 212 20.83 10.09 -21.62
N VAL A 213 21.26 9.41 -22.67
CA VAL A 213 22.33 8.39 -22.57
C VAL A 213 23.68 9.00 -22.20
N PRO A 214 24.14 10.11 -22.83
CA PRO A 214 25.37 10.75 -22.38
C PRO A 214 25.38 11.16 -20.91
N ASN A 215 24.30 11.72 -20.40
CA ASN A 215 24.20 12.10 -18.99
C ASN A 215 24.17 10.88 -18.06
N LEU A 216 23.53 9.77 -18.46
CA LEU A 216 23.59 8.52 -17.71
C LEU A 216 25.02 8.01 -17.61
N VAL A 217 25.76 7.95 -18.72
CA VAL A 217 27.16 7.51 -18.72
C VAL A 217 28.00 8.38 -17.79
N ASN A 218 27.81 9.68 -17.81
CA ASN A 218 28.58 10.64 -17.00
C ASN A 218 28.09 10.74 -15.55
N SER A 219 26.96 10.12 -15.17
CA SER A 219 26.37 10.23 -13.83
C SER A 219 27.05 9.38 -12.75
N GLY A 220 28.21 8.80 -13.03
CA GLY A 220 28.93 7.97 -12.08
C GLY A 220 28.26 6.62 -11.84
N LEU A 221 27.75 5.99 -12.88
CA LEU A 221 27.28 4.60 -12.81
C LEU A 221 28.47 3.67 -12.54
N ASN A 222 28.27 2.67 -11.68
CA ASN A 222 29.25 1.61 -11.43
C ASN A 222 29.22 0.51 -12.51
N VAL A 223 28.29 0.62 -13.47
CA VAL A 223 28.05 -0.33 -14.58
C VAL A 223 27.83 0.43 -15.88
N ASP A 224 27.94 -0.25 -17.01
CA ASP A 224 27.63 0.34 -18.30
C ASP A 224 26.18 0.82 -18.37
N ALA A 225 25.92 1.92 -19.06
CA ALA A 225 24.56 2.47 -19.23
C ALA A 225 23.61 1.46 -19.90
N LYS A 226 24.12 0.56 -20.76
CA LYS A 226 23.33 -0.53 -21.36
C LYS A 226 22.85 -1.53 -20.31
N ASP A 227 23.71 -1.89 -19.37
CA ASP A 227 23.38 -2.81 -18.29
C ASP A 227 22.43 -2.15 -17.29
N TYR A 228 22.65 -0.88 -16.97
CA TYR A 228 21.74 -0.11 -16.12
C TYR A 228 20.31 -0.02 -16.69
N LEU A 229 20.17 0.10 -18.00
CA LEU A 229 18.88 0.15 -18.69
C LEU A 229 18.27 -1.23 -18.98
N ASN A 230 18.97 -2.32 -18.70
CA ASN A 230 18.53 -3.67 -19.00
C ASN A 230 17.88 -4.31 -17.76
N ILE A 231 16.60 -4.67 -17.86
CA ILE A 231 15.86 -5.32 -16.77
C ILE A 231 16.39 -6.71 -16.40
N PHE A 232 17.21 -7.33 -17.25
CA PHE A 232 17.81 -8.65 -17.03
C PHE A 232 19.25 -8.56 -16.49
N MET A 233 19.76 -7.37 -16.19
CA MET A 233 21.10 -7.16 -15.66
C MET A 233 21.02 -6.52 -14.27
N GLN A 234 21.86 -6.99 -13.36
CA GLN A 234 22.02 -6.44 -12.01
C GLN A 234 23.51 -6.37 -11.72
N ASP A 235 24.01 -5.18 -11.35
CA ASP A 235 25.44 -4.95 -11.04
C ASP A 235 26.41 -5.46 -12.12
N GLY A 236 26.04 -5.27 -13.40
CA GLY A 236 26.85 -5.71 -14.55
C GLY A 236 26.82 -7.22 -14.81
N LYS A 237 25.93 -7.97 -14.16
CA LYS A 237 25.74 -9.43 -14.32
C LYS A 237 24.29 -9.77 -14.63
N PRO A 238 24.03 -10.91 -15.26
CA PRO A 238 22.65 -11.40 -15.41
C PRO A 238 21.96 -11.54 -14.05
N ILE A 239 20.76 -10.96 -13.92
CA ILE A 239 19.96 -11.08 -12.68
C ILE A 239 19.59 -12.53 -12.43
N SER A 240 19.66 -12.99 -11.18
CA SER A 240 19.30 -14.35 -10.82
C SER A 240 17.79 -14.59 -10.90
N GLY A 241 17.38 -15.81 -11.25
CA GLY A 241 15.96 -16.19 -11.27
C GLY A 241 15.29 -16.01 -9.90
N ILE A 242 16.02 -16.18 -8.81
CA ILE A 242 15.50 -15.97 -7.45
C ILE A 242 15.30 -14.50 -7.14
N SER A 243 16.14 -13.60 -7.64
CA SER A 243 15.94 -12.15 -7.51
C SER A 243 14.70 -11.71 -8.30
N ILE A 244 14.49 -12.24 -9.52
CA ILE A 244 13.27 -11.97 -10.30
C ILE A 244 12.04 -12.48 -9.55
N ALA A 245 12.07 -13.72 -9.03
CA ALA A 245 10.96 -14.28 -8.27
C ALA A 245 10.64 -13.48 -7.00
N SER A 246 11.66 -13.01 -6.28
CA SER A 246 11.52 -12.15 -5.11
C SER A 246 10.87 -10.81 -5.45
N GLN A 247 11.28 -10.18 -6.55
CA GLN A 247 10.71 -8.91 -6.99
C GLN A 247 9.26 -9.09 -7.50
N LEU A 248 8.97 -10.14 -8.26
CA LEU A 248 7.62 -10.47 -8.71
C LEU A 248 6.68 -10.80 -7.55
N ALA A 249 7.20 -11.36 -6.46
CA ALA A 249 6.43 -11.72 -5.28
C ALA A 249 5.71 -10.52 -4.62
N TRP A 250 6.14 -9.28 -4.86
CA TRP A 250 5.41 -8.10 -4.41
C TRP A 250 3.94 -8.13 -4.82
N GLY A 251 3.63 -8.67 -5.99
CA GLY A 251 2.25 -8.82 -6.47
C GLY A 251 1.36 -9.73 -5.62
N LEU A 252 1.93 -10.71 -4.91
CA LEU A 252 1.19 -11.61 -4.02
C LEU A 252 0.54 -10.86 -2.86
N GLY A 253 1.13 -9.74 -2.42
CA GLY A 253 0.64 -8.94 -1.32
C GLY A 253 -0.77 -8.37 -1.55
N TYR A 254 -1.15 -8.05 -2.78
CA TYR A 254 -2.46 -7.44 -3.07
C TYR A 254 -3.65 -8.21 -2.53
N CYS A 255 -3.60 -9.53 -2.55
CA CYS A 255 -4.68 -10.37 -2.03
C CYS A 255 -4.82 -10.30 -0.51
N GLY A 256 -3.82 -9.76 0.19
CA GLY A 256 -3.75 -9.68 1.65
C GLY A 256 -3.82 -8.27 2.22
N MET A 257 -4.10 -7.23 1.43
CA MET A 257 -4.12 -5.84 1.90
C MET A 257 -5.52 -5.39 2.37
N PRO A 258 -5.81 -5.34 3.68
CA PRO A 258 -7.14 -5.03 4.19
C PRO A 258 -7.67 -3.68 3.70
N HIS A 259 -6.83 -2.65 3.63
CA HIS A 259 -7.21 -1.31 3.18
C HIS A 259 -7.62 -1.27 1.69
N ILE A 260 -7.08 -2.14 0.84
CA ILE A 260 -7.50 -2.29 -0.56
C ILE A 260 -8.77 -3.13 -0.64
N LEU A 261 -8.79 -4.28 0.05
CA LEU A 261 -9.89 -5.23 0.00
C LEU A 261 -11.22 -4.64 0.48
N VAL A 262 -11.19 -3.75 1.47
CA VAL A 262 -12.39 -3.06 1.98
C VAL A 262 -13.07 -2.20 0.90
N ARG A 263 -12.32 -1.66 -0.08
CA ARG A 263 -12.88 -0.91 -1.21
C ARG A 263 -13.71 -1.81 -2.12
N PHE A 264 -13.29 -3.06 -2.32
CA PHE A 264 -14.09 -4.05 -3.06
C PHE A 264 -15.39 -4.39 -2.35
N MET A 265 -15.34 -4.48 -1.01
CA MET A 265 -16.53 -4.72 -0.19
C MET A 265 -17.53 -3.54 -0.25
N ALA A 266 -17.02 -2.32 -0.38
CA ALA A 266 -17.80 -1.08 -0.31
C ALA A 266 -18.43 -0.65 -1.64
N VAL A 267 -18.10 -1.27 -2.76
CA VAL A 267 -18.66 -0.91 -4.07
C VAL A 267 -20.17 -1.22 -4.14
N ARG A 268 -20.95 -0.31 -4.75
CA ARG A 268 -22.39 -0.37 -4.76
C ARG A 268 -22.98 -1.62 -5.44
N ASP A 269 -22.49 -1.92 -6.63
CA ASP A 269 -23.01 -3.03 -7.44
C ASP A 269 -21.93 -3.62 -8.37
N GLU A 270 -22.27 -4.70 -9.08
CA GLU A 270 -21.32 -5.38 -9.97
C GLU A 270 -20.96 -4.58 -11.23
N LYS A 271 -21.85 -3.69 -11.71
CA LYS A 271 -21.56 -2.82 -12.85
C LYS A 271 -20.50 -1.79 -12.47
N GLU A 272 -20.66 -1.18 -11.31
CA GLU A 272 -19.65 -0.25 -10.78
C GLU A 272 -18.33 -0.97 -10.47
N LEU A 273 -18.36 -2.22 -10.00
CA LEU A 273 -17.16 -3.02 -9.81
C LEU A 273 -16.43 -3.32 -11.13
N ALA A 274 -17.17 -3.67 -12.18
CA ALA A 274 -16.61 -3.91 -13.51
C ALA A 274 -15.96 -2.64 -14.09
N LYS A 275 -16.56 -1.48 -13.85
CA LYS A 275 -16.00 -0.17 -14.20
C LYS A 275 -14.74 0.13 -13.40
N SER A 276 -14.79 -0.08 -12.07
CA SER A 276 -13.63 0.11 -11.18
C SER A 276 -12.43 -0.69 -11.64
N LYS A 277 -12.64 -1.96 -11.99
CA LYS A 277 -11.58 -2.85 -12.49
C LYS A 277 -10.86 -2.27 -13.70
N LYS A 278 -11.59 -1.78 -14.71
CA LYS A 278 -11.00 -1.20 -15.93
C LYS A 278 -10.18 0.05 -15.60
N VAL A 279 -10.75 0.95 -14.80
CA VAL A 279 -10.09 2.20 -14.42
C VAL A 279 -8.82 1.91 -13.60
N ALA A 280 -8.90 1.04 -12.61
CA ALA A 280 -7.77 0.71 -11.75
C ALA A 280 -6.61 0.07 -12.52
N ILE A 281 -6.88 -0.88 -13.44
CA ILE A 281 -5.85 -1.55 -14.23
C ILE A 281 -5.13 -0.56 -15.15
N VAL A 282 -5.86 0.33 -15.83
CA VAL A 282 -5.24 1.35 -16.69
C VAL A 282 -4.41 2.32 -15.85
N TRP A 283 -4.95 2.79 -14.72
CA TRP A 283 -4.27 3.73 -13.84
C TRP A 283 -2.95 3.14 -13.29
N VAL A 284 -3.00 1.88 -12.82
CA VAL A 284 -1.83 1.21 -12.25
C VAL A 284 -0.74 0.95 -13.29
N LEU A 285 -1.14 0.54 -14.51
CA LEU A 285 -0.20 0.34 -15.60
C LEU A 285 0.58 1.63 -15.90
N ILE A 286 -0.14 2.73 -16.08
CA ILE A 286 0.47 4.05 -16.38
C ILE A 286 1.40 4.47 -15.23
N SER A 287 0.91 4.40 -14.00
CA SER A 287 1.66 4.89 -12.83
C SER A 287 2.94 4.11 -12.57
N LEU A 288 2.91 2.77 -12.65
CA LEU A 288 4.09 1.93 -12.39
C LEU A 288 5.14 2.06 -13.50
N VAL A 289 4.72 2.10 -14.76
CA VAL A 289 5.65 2.33 -15.87
C VAL A 289 6.33 3.69 -15.73
N LEU A 290 5.56 4.74 -15.46
CA LEU A 290 6.11 6.08 -15.32
C LEU A 290 6.95 6.25 -14.05
N ALA A 291 6.65 5.55 -12.95
CA ALA A 291 7.51 5.52 -11.77
C ALA A 291 8.92 4.98 -12.11
N CYS A 292 9.00 3.90 -12.89
CA CYS A 292 10.29 3.39 -13.36
C CYS A 292 10.99 4.38 -14.31
N VAL A 293 10.25 4.98 -15.23
CA VAL A 293 10.79 6.00 -16.16
C VAL A 293 11.32 7.22 -15.39
N ILE A 294 10.63 7.66 -14.33
CA ILE A 294 11.09 8.75 -13.46
C ILE A 294 12.46 8.42 -12.85
N GLY A 295 12.67 7.18 -12.41
CA GLY A 295 13.97 6.78 -11.85
C GLY A 295 15.12 6.93 -12.87
N VAL A 296 14.94 6.41 -14.08
CA VAL A 296 15.93 6.52 -15.18
C VAL A 296 16.16 7.97 -15.60
N LEU A 297 15.07 8.70 -15.88
CA LEU A 297 15.16 10.10 -16.31
C LEU A 297 15.73 10.97 -15.19
N GLY A 298 15.40 10.69 -13.93
CA GLY A 298 15.94 11.42 -12.80
C GLY A 298 17.46 11.32 -12.72
N ARG A 299 18.03 10.15 -12.99
CA ARG A 299 19.49 9.97 -13.03
C ARG A 299 20.15 10.82 -14.11
N ALA A 300 19.58 10.83 -15.31
CA ALA A 300 20.08 11.61 -16.42
C ALA A 300 19.88 13.12 -16.23
N TYR A 301 18.71 13.52 -15.73
CA TYR A 301 18.32 14.93 -15.65
C TYR A 301 18.99 15.66 -14.47
N LEU A 302 19.17 14.98 -13.34
CA LEU A 302 19.81 15.60 -12.17
C LEU A 302 21.33 15.75 -12.33
N TYR A 303 21.97 15.02 -13.24
CA TYR A 303 23.41 15.17 -13.49
C TYR A 303 23.79 16.66 -13.65
N PRO A 304 24.91 17.13 -13.02
CA PRO A 304 25.94 16.39 -12.30
C PRO A 304 25.63 16.07 -10.82
N MET A 305 24.44 16.43 -10.31
CA MET A 305 24.05 16.07 -8.95
C MET A 305 23.78 14.56 -8.86
N VAL A 306 24.41 13.89 -7.89
CA VAL A 306 24.21 12.47 -7.60
C VAL A 306 23.59 12.32 -6.21
N LEU A 307 22.45 11.63 -6.16
CA LEU A 307 21.82 11.28 -4.90
C LEU A 307 22.47 10.01 -4.33
N SER A 308 22.95 10.10 -3.08
CA SER A 308 23.68 9.04 -2.41
C SER A 308 22.78 7.84 -2.05
N ASN A 309 23.40 6.65 -1.99
CA ASN A 309 22.77 5.48 -1.40
C ASN A 309 22.73 5.55 0.13
N GLU A 310 23.61 6.34 0.75
CA GLU A 310 23.59 6.56 2.18
C GLU A 310 22.32 7.28 2.61
N GLY A 311 21.67 6.78 3.66
CA GLY A 311 20.41 7.32 4.15
C GLY A 311 19.27 7.27 3.14
N ALA A 312 19.38 6.41 2.13
CA ALA A 312 18.37 6.29 1.05
C ALA A 312 18.00 7.65 0.42
N GLN A 313 19.00 8.51 0.16
CA GLN A 313 18.77 9.84 -0.46
C GLN A 313 18.24 9.72 -1.88
N TYR A 314 18.53 8.62 -2.57
CA TYR A 314 17.97 8.31 -3.89
C TYR A 314 16.44 8.31 -3.94
N GLU A 315 15.76 8.08 -2.81
CA GLU A 315 14.30 8.14 -2.72
C GLU A 315 13.75 9.57 -2.93
N ASN A 316 14.61 10.60 -2.86
CA ASN A 316 14.21 11.99 -3.14
C ASN A 316 14.25 12.33 -4.64
N VAL A 317 14.57 11.40 -5.53
CA VAL A 317 14.76 11.67 -6.96
C VAL A 317 13.60 12.46 -7.58
N TYR A 318 12.38 12.06 -7.31
CA TYR A 318 11.20 12.73 -7.88
C TYR A 318 11.00 14.14 -7.31
N ILE A 319 11.27 14.35 -6.03
CA ILE A 319 11.24 15.66 -5.37
C ILE A 319 12.28 16.59 -6.03
N GLU A 320 13.51 16.12 -6.19
CA GLU A 320 14.60 16.92 -6.76
C GLU A 320 14.38 17.22 -8.26
N MET A 321 13.78 16.26 -9.00
CA MET A 321 13.36 16.53 -10.38
C MET A 321 12.33 17.65 -10.47
N ILE A 322 11.29 17.63 -9.64
CA ILE A 322 10.26 18.68 -9.61
C ILE A 322 10.89 20.03 -9.21
N LYS A 323 11.76 20.04 -8.21
CA LYS A 323 12.47 21.25 -7.77
C LYS A 323 13.33 21.84 -8.89
N LYS A 324 14.17 21.04 -9.52
CA LYS A 324 15.01 21.49 -10.65
C LYS A 324 14.15 22.01 -11.79
N LEU A 325 13.13 21.25 -12.20
CA LEU A 325 12.28 21.58 -13.34
C LEU A 325 11.49 22.88 -13.13
N PHE A 326 10.83 23.05 -11.99
CA PHE A 326 9.89 24.15 -11.78
C PHE A 326 10.43 25.32 -10.97
N MET A 327 11.53 25.15 -10.23
CA MET A 327 12.13 26.25 -9.47
C MET A 327 13.37 26.82 -10.16
N THR A 328 14.04 26.04 -11.03
CA THR A 328 15.24 26.48 -11.75
C THR A 328 14.97 26.66 -13.23
N ASP A 329 14.51 25.61 -13.95
CA ASP A 329 14.42 25.64 -15.41
C ASP A 329 13.23 26.47 -15.90
N TYR A 330 12.01 26.22 -15.39
CA TYR A 330 10.79 26.96 -15.79
C TYR A 330 10.47 28.17 -14.92
N THR A 331 11.05 28.28 -13.73
CA THR A 331 10.77 29.36 -12.75
C THR A 331 9.28 29.53 -12.40
N LEU A 332 8.55 28.42 -12.27
CA LEU A 332 7.14 28.33 -11.95
C LEU A 332 6.90 27.64 -10.58
N PRO A 333 7.38 28.25 -9.46
CA PRO A 333 7.42 27.57 -8.18
C PRO A 333 6.05 27.20 -7.62
N PHE A 334 4.97 27.88 -8.00
CA PHE A 334 3.61 27.51 -7.60
C PHE A 334 3.18 26.17 -8.22
N ILE A 335 3.45 25.97 -9.51
CA ILE A 335 3.14 24.71 -10.20
C ILE A 335 4.01 23.59 -9.64
N GLY A 336 5.30 23.84 -9.42
CA GLY A 336 6.16 22.89 -8.71
C GLY A 336 5.63 22.51 -7.35
N GLY A 337 5.12 23.50 -6.59
CA GLY A 337 4.45 23.28 -5.31
C GLY A 337 3.22 22.37 -5.41
N LEU A 338 2.36 22.57 -6.42
CA LEU A 338 1.20 21.70 -6.66
C LEU A 338 1.59 20.26 -7.01
N LEU A 339 2.67 20.08 -7.79
CA LEU A 339 3.18 18.73 -8.09
C LEU A 339 3.80 18.05 -6.86
N LEU A 340 4.49 18.80 -6.01
CA LEU A 340 4.96 18.32 -4.71
C LEU A 340 3.78 17.95 -3.79
N CYS A 341 2.65 18.68 -3.86
CA CYS A 341 1.41 18.28 -3.19
C CYS A 341 0.88 16.93 -3.72
N GLY A 342 1.19 16.53 -4.94
CA GLY A 342 0.90 15.18 -5.45
C GLY A 342 1.64 14.09 -4.68
N ILE A 343 2.87 14.35 -4.23
CA ILE A 343 3.61 13.43 -3.35
C ILE A 343 2.96 13.40 -1.96
N LEU A 344 2.62 14.56 -1.40
CA LEU A 344 1.90 14.63 -0.12
C LEU A 344 0.54 13.94 -0.21
N ALA A 345 -0.17 14.06 -1.33
CA ALA A 345 -1.42 13.39 -1.61
C ALA A 345 -1.28 11.86 -1.52
N ALA A 346 -0.25 11.29 -2.13
CA ALA A 346 0.06 9.86 -2.07
C ALA A 346 0.35 9.40 -0.62
N ILE A 347 1.09 10.19 0.13
CA ILE A 347 1.40 9.89 1.53
C ILE A 347 0.14 9.92 2.39
N MET A 348 -0.70 10.95 2.24
CA MET A 348 -1.90 11.16 3.06
C MET A 348 -2.98 10.11 2.78
N SER A 349 -3.28 9.81 1.51
CA SER A 349 -4.30 8.82 1.11
C SER A 349 -4.01 7.42 1.64
N THR A 350 -2.74 7.07 1.73
CA THR A 350 -2.35 5.77 2.26
C THR A 350 -2.35 5.77 3.79
N ALA A 351 -1.78 6.80 4.41
CA ALA A 351 -1.71 6.89 5.87
C ALA A 351 -3.09 6.89 6.53
N ASP A 352 -4.04 7.69 6.02
CA ASP A 352 -5.39 7.74 6.58
C ASP A 352 -6.16 6.41 6.40
N SER A 353 -5.96 5.73 5.27
CA SER A 353 -6.54 4.41 5.02
C SER A 353 -6.00 3.35 5.97
N GLN A 354 -4.69 3.34 6.24
CA GLN A 354 -4.04 2.42 7.16
C GLN A 354 -4.44 2.70 8.61
N LEU A 355 -4.48 3.97 9.01
CA LEU A 355 -4.90 4.39 10.34
C LEU A 355 -6.39 4.10 10.57
N LEU A 356 -7.25 4.27 9.56
CA LEU A 356 -8.66 3.93 9.64
C LEU A 356 -8.87 2.42 9.81
N VAL A 357 -8.18 1.58 9.03
CA VAL A 357 -8.28 0.11 9.16
C VAL A 357 -7.72 -0.36 10.49
N SER A 358 -6.59 0.17 10.95
CA SER A 358 -6.03 -0.16 12.27
C SER A 358 -7.00 0.22 13.40
N SER A 359 -7.61 1.41 13.31
CA SER A 359 -8.58 1.86 14.31
C SER A 359 -9.85 1.02 14.30
N SER A 360 -10.30 0.57 13.12
CA SER A 360 -11.44 -0.35 12.98
C SER A 360 -11.13 -1.71 13.59
N ALA A 361 -9.96 -2.28 13.32
CA ALA A 361 -9.53 -3.55 13.87
C ALA A 361 -9.48 -3.54 15.41
N VAL A 362 -9.03 -2.43 16.00
CA VAL A 362 -9.01 -2.30 17.46
C VAL A 362 -10.40 -2.00 18.00
N ALA A 363 -11.07 -0.94 17.53
CA ALA A 363 -12.31 -0.44 18.14
C ALA A 363 -13.51 -1.33 17.84
N ASN A 364 -13.70 -1.72 16.57
CA ASN A 364 -14.84 -2.53 16.15
C ASN A 364 -14.60 -4.03 16.34
N ASP A 365 -13.45 -4.53 15.88
CA ASP A 365 -13.21 -5.95 15.85
C ASP A 365 -12.79 -6.50 17.24
N LEU A 366 -11.80 -5.87 17.91
CA LEU A 366 -11.38 -6.32 19.25
C LEU A 366 -12.29 -5.81 20.36
N PHE A 367 -12.45 -4.49 20.52
CA PHE A 367 -13.17 -3.96 21.68
C PHE A 367 -14.65 -4.31 21.63
N LYS A 368 -15.36 -4.02 20.54
CA LYS A 368 -16.78 -4.35 20.41
C LYS A 368 -17.00 -5.83 20.12
N GLY A 369 -16.23 -6.43 19.23
CA GLY A 369 -16.44 -7.82 18.78
C GLY A 369 -16.05 -8.86 19.84
N VAL A 370 -14.92 -8.66 20.54
CA VAL A 370 -14.36 -9.64 21.48
C VAL A 370 -14.64 -9.27 22.94
N PHE A 371 -14.28 -8.06 23.37
CA PHE A 371 -14.25 -7.72 24.80
C PHE A 371 -15.57 -7.15 25.33
N PHE A 372 -16.22 -6.23 24.61
CA PHE A 372 -17.33 -5.43 25.15
C PHE A 372 -18.50 -5.34 24.16
N LYS A 373 -19.30 -6.37 24.04
CA LYS A 373 -20.41 -6.49 23.06
C LYS A 373 -21.50 -5.40 23.12
N LYS A 374 -21.52 -4.57 24.18
CA LYS A 374 -22.55 -3.52 24.41
C LYS A 374 -22.02 -2.09 24.26
N LEU A 375 -20.89 -1.88 23.58
CA LEU A 375 -20.36 -0.54 23.36
C LEU A 375 -21.30 0.31 22.51
N LYS A 376 -21.50 1.57 22.91
CA LYS A 376 -22.25 2.56 22.14
C LYS A 376 -21.36 3.16 21.04
N ASP A 377 -21.94 3.61 19.94
CA ASP A 377 -21.20 4.19 18.81
C ASP A 377 -20.23 5.29 19.23
N LYS A 378 -20.61 6.17 20.17
CA LYS A 378 -19.71 7.22 20.69
C LYS A 378 -18.44 6.65 21.35
N GLN A 379 -18.57 5.53 22.06
CA GLN A 379 -17.44 4.86 22.71
C GLN A 379 -16.53 4.20 21.67
N ILE A 380 -17.12 3.55 20.64
CA ILE A 380 -16.38 2.94 19.54
C ILE A 380 -15.57 4.02 18.81
N LEU A 381 -16.18 5.14 18.45
CA LEU A 381 -15.51 6.26 17.79
C LEU A 381 -14.41 6.88 18.67
N PHE A 382 -14.60 6.95 19.98
CA PHE A 382 -13.55 7.42 20.89
C PHE A 382 -12.35 6.46 20.90
N ILE A 383 -12.59 5.15 21.03
CA ILE A 383 -11.53 4.11 20.97
C ILE A 383 -10.83 4.15 19.63
N ALA A 384 -11.55 4.29 18.52
CA ALA A 384 -10.97 4.39 17.18
C ALA A 384 -10.00 5.58 17.07
N ARG A 385 -10.41 6.76 17.54
CA ARG A 385 -9.55 7.97 17.54
C ARG A 385 -8.33 7.83 18.45
N ALA A 386 -8.52 7.25 19.64
CA ALA A 386 -7.39 6.95 20.55
C ALA A 386 -6.40 5.97 19.90
N THR A 387 -6.89 4.96 19.19
CA THR A 387 -6.05 4.02 18.44
C THR A 387 -5.26 4.72 17.35
N VAL A 388 -5.88 5.59 16.55
CA VAL A 388 -5.17 6.39 15.52
C VAL A 388 -4.01 7.16 16.16
N PHE A 389 -4.25 7.80 17.29
CA PHE A 389 -3.22 8.58 18.00
C PHE A 389 -2.07 7.70 18.51
N VAL A 390 -2.38 6.55 19.13
CA VAL A 390 -1.36 5.62 19.64
C VAL A 390 -0.53 5.02 18.49
N VAL A 391 -1.19 4.56 17.42
CA VAL A 391 -0.53 4.03 16.23
C VAL A 391 0.40 5.08 15.62
N ALA A 392 -0.06 6.32 15.52
CA ALA A 392 0.75 7.41 14.98
C ALA A 392 2.00 7.70 15.83
N ILE A 393 1.89 7.72 17.17
CA ILE A 393 3.05 7.91 18.03
C ILE A 393 4.09 6.80 17.81
N ILE A 394 3.66 5.54 17.80
CA ILE A 394 4.57 4.41 17.59
C ILE A 394 5.21 4.49 16.19
N ALA A 395 4.42 4.82 15.17
CA ALA A 395 4.91 4.97 13.80
C ALA A 395 5.93 6.13 13.67
N ILE A 396 5.74 7.26 14.37
CA ILE A 396 6.71 8.36 14.43
C ILE A 396 8.02 7.89 15.08
N VAL A 397 7.95 7.11 16.16
CA VAL A 397 9.14 6.56 16.82
C VAL A 397 9.91 5.63 15.87
N ILE A 398 9.23 4.79 15.10
CA ILE A 398 9.86 3.93 14.08
C ILE A 398 10.49 4.79 12.96
N ALA A 399 9.79 5.83 12.51
CA ALA A 399 10.25 6.75 11.47
C ALA A 399 11.33 7.73 11.95
N TRP A 400 11.73 7.69 13.23
CA TRP A 400 12.66 8.67 13.80
C TRP A 400 14.05 8.67 13.17
N ASN A 401 14.50 7.54 12.65
CA ASN A 401 15.79 7.45 11.96
C ASN A 401 15.70 8.06 10.56
N PRO A 402 16.42 9.17 10.26
CA PRO A 402 16.39 9.83 8.96
C PRO A 402 16.94 8.96 7.82
N ASN A 403 17.74 7.94 8.16
CA ASN A 403 18.34 7.02 7.20
C ASN A 403 17.42 5.84 6.84
N SER A 404 16.22 5.77 7.42
CA SER A 404 15.26 4.72 7.08
C SER A 404 14.85 4.81 5.61
N SER A 405 14.93 3.68 4.89
CA SER A 405 14.38 3.57 3.54
C SER A 405 12.86 3.43 3.62
N ILE A 406 12.16 4.24 2.85
CA ILE A 406 10.71 4.15 2.65
C ILE A 406 10.37 2.77 2.08
N MET A 407 11.13 2.35 1.07
CA MET A 407 10.90 1.07 0.38
C MET A 407 11.03 -0.12 1.32
N ASN A 408 12.02 -0.11 2.24
CA ASN A 408 12.19 -1.20 3.21
C ASN A 408 11.05 -1.26 4.22
N LEU A 409 10.63 -0.12 4.80
CA LEU A 409 9.51 -0.08 5.73
C LEU A 409 8.20 -0.58 5.08
N VAL A 410 7.98 -0.21 3.81
CA VAL A 410 6.83 -0.72 3.05
C VAL A 410 6.96 -2.20 2.77
N SER A 411 8.14 -2.67 2.37
CA SER A 411 8.44 -4.07 2.10
C SER A 411 8.08 -4.98 3.27
N ASP A 412 8.52 -4.62 4.48
CA ASP A 412 8.28 -5.39 5.70
C ASP A 412 6.77 -5.50 6.03
N ALA A 413 6.09 -4.36 5.98
CA ALA A 413 4.65 -4.31 6.26
C ALA A 413 3.82 -5.04 5.19
N TRP A 414 4.20 -4.87 3.92
CA TRP A 414 3.57 -5.52 2.78
C TRP A 414 3.74 -7.03 2.83
N ALA A 415 4.93 -7.49 3.20
CA ALA A 415 5.20 -8.91 3.38
C ALA A 415 4.36 -9.52 4.50
N GLY A 416 4.28 -8.85 5.65
CA GLY A 416 3.54 -9.35 6.80
C GLY A 416 2.04 -9.49 6.55
N LEU A 417 1.42 -8.44 6.02
CA LEU A 417 -0.01 -8.45 5.67
C LEU A 417 -0.28 -9.42 4.51
N GLY A 418 0.53 -9.37 3.45
CA GLY A 418 0.40 -10.24 2.29
C GLY A 418 0.52 -11.72 2.61
N SER A 419 1.46 -12.09 3.47
CA SER A 419 1.67 -13.49 3.89
C SER A 419 0.59 -14.00 4.84
N ALA A 420 0.10 -13.14 5.76
CA ALA A 420 -0.94 -13.55 6.69
C ALA A 420 -2.32 -13.64 6.02
N PHE A 421 -2.72 -12.60 5.29
CA PHE A 421 -4.07 -12.52 4.73
C PHE A 421 -4.18 -13.06 3.30
N GLY A 422 -3.15 -12.93 2.45
CA GLY A 422 -3.22 -13.31 1.04
C GLY A 422 -3.68 -14.75 0.80
N PRO A 423 -2.96 -15.75 1.30
CA PRO A 423 -3.40 -17.16 1.20
C PRO A 423 -4.74 -17.41 1.88
N ALA A 424 -4.98 -16.79 3.06
CA ALA A 424 -6.22 -16.97 3.80
C ALA A 424 -7.44 -16.45 3.02
N ILE A 425 -7.35 -15.27 2.41
CA ILE A 425 -8.42 -14.71 1.55
C ILE A 425 -8.62 -15.56 0.31
N LEU A 426 -7.54 -15.88 -0.44
CA LEU A 426 -7.65 -16.69 -1.65
C LEU A 426 -8.29 -18.05 -1.36
N MET A 427 -7.80 -18.76 -0.37
CA MET A 427 -8.32 -20.08 -0.02
C MET A 427 -9.73 -20.02 0.56
N SER A 428 -10.08 -18.99 1.34
CA SER A 428 -11.45 -18.80 1.84
C SER A 428 -12.47 -18.61 0.71
N LEU A 429 -12.04 -17.97 -0.39
CA LEU A 429 -12.88 -17.72 -1.57
C LEU A 429 -12.95 -18.89 -2.53
N TYR A 430 -11.88 -19.71 -2.66
CA TYR A 430 -11.76 -20.68 -3.75
C TYR A 430 -11.66 -22.14 -3.33
N TRP A 431 -11.35 -22.41 -2.04
CA TRP A 431 -11.18 -23.77 -1.56
C TRP A 431 -12.22 -24.15 -0.49
N LYS A 432 -13.21 -24.96 -0.91
CA LYS A 432 -14.33 -25.39 -0.08
C LYS A 432 -13.92 -26.13 1.20
N ARG A 433 -12.76 -26.84 1.15
CA ARG A 433 -12.29 -27.66 2.27
C ARG A 433 -11.65 -26.85 3.41
N MET A 434 -11.30 -25.58 3.17
CA MET A 434 -10.72 -24.72 4.19
C MET A 434 -11.67 -24.58 5.38
N ASN A 435 -11.11 -24.65 6.58
CA ASN A 435 -11.83 -24.52 7.83
C ASN A 435 -11.19 -23.49 8.78
N LEU A 436 -11.80 -23.26 9.95
CA LEU A 436 -11.34 -22.29 10.95
C LEU A 436 -9.91 -22.55 11.40
N ALA A 437 -9.56 -23.80 11.69
CA ALA A 437 -8.22 -24.16 12.18
C ALA A 437 -7.15 -23.89 11.11
N GLY A 438 -7.43 -24.23 9.85
CA GLY A 438 -6.54 -23.94 8.74
C GLY A 438 -6.37 -22.45 8.49
N ALA A 439 -7.45 -21.66 8.59
CA ALA A 439 -7.39 -20.21 8.47
C ALA A 439 -6.50 -19.60 9.56
N ALA A 440 -6.72 -19.98 10.81
CA ALA A 440 -5.93 -19.47 11.95
C ALA A 440 -4.45 -19.86 11.84
N ALA A 441 -4.16 -21.12 11.50
CA ALA A 441 -2.80 -21.62 11.35
C ALA A 441 -2.05 -20.90 10.21
N GLY A 442 -2.71 -20.70 9.06
CA GLY A 442 -2.10 -20.01 7.91
C GLY A 442 -1.80 -18.55 8.21
N MET A 443 -2.76 -17.82 8.79
CA MET A 443 -2.56 -16.42 9.13
C MET A 443 -1.44 -16.23 10.15
N ALA A 444 -1.42 -17.04 11.22
CA ALA A 444 -0.38 -16.95 12.23
C ALA A 444 0.99 -17.34 11.68
N SER A 445 1.09 -18.46 10.95
CA SER A 445 2.37 -18.91 10.37
C SER A 445 2.90 -17.94 9.32
N GLY A 446 2.04 -17.37 8.46
CA GLY A 446 2.45 -16.39 7.44
C GLY A 446 3.06 -15.14 8.06
N GLY A 447 2.38 -14.53 9.04
CA GLY A 447 2.87 -13.34 9.73
C GLY A 447 4.13 -13.61 10.55
N LEU A 448 4.18 -14.72 11.29
CA LEU A 448 5.36 -15.11 12.07
C LEU A 448 6.57 -15.41 11.19
N THR A 449 6.36 -16.06 10.02
CA THR A 449 7.46 -16.35 9.08
C THR A 449 8.14 -15.07 8.64
N VAL A 450 7.38 -14.01 8.32
CA VAL A 450 7.96 -12.72 7.92
C VAL A 450 8.79 -12.12 9.06
N ILE A 451 8.29 -12.14 10.29
CA ILE A 451 9.02 -11.63 11.46
C ILE A 451 10.33 -12.42 11.66
N ILE A 452 10.29 -13.74 11.57
CA ILE A 452 11.48 -14.58 11.71
C ILE A 452 12.47 -14.30 10.57
N TRP A 453 11.96 -14.22 9.33
CA TRP A 453 12.80 -14.08 8.13
C TRP A 453 13.55 -12.77 8.08
N ASP A 454 12.92 -11.66 8.47
CA ASP A 454 13.48 -10.33 8.34
C ASP A 454 14.23 -9.85 9.60
N TYR A 455 13.88 -10.36 10.80
CA TYR A 455 14.39 -9.80 12.05
C TYR A 455 15.18 -10.77 12.94
N ILE A 456 15.05 -12.09 12.78
CA ILE A 456 15.78 -13.07 13.60
C ILE A 456 17.11 -13.45 12.94
N LYS A 457 18.21 -13.10 13.58
CA LYS A 457 19.58 -13.41 13.11
C LYS A 457 19.95 -14.85 13.43
N CYS A 458 19.47 -15.80 12.66
CA CYS A 458 19.70 -17.24 12.84
C CYS A 458 20.65 -17.87 11.81
N CYS A 459 21.13 -17.09 10.83
CA CYS A 459 22.09 -17.52 9.82
C CYS A 459 23.47 -16.90 10.07
N THR A 460 24.53 -17.50 9.52
CA THR A 460 25.89 -16.95 9.61
C THR A 460 26.46 -16.77 8.20
N LEU A 461 26.91 -15.54 7.90
CA LEU A 461 27.54 -15.17 6.64
C LEU A 461 28.87 -14.47 6.98
N ASP A 462 29.97 -14.98 6.46
CA ASP A 462 31.33 -14.44 6.70
C ASP A 462 31.66 -14.21 8.20
N GLY A 463 31.17 -15.12 9.07
CA GLY A 463 31.36 -15.02 10.52
C GLY A 463 30.44 -14.05 11.27
N VAL A 464 29.51 -13.39 10.56
CA VAL A 464 28.53 -12.45 11.14
C VAL A 464 27.15 -13.09 11.17
N HIS A 465 26.45 -12.95 12.30
CA HIS A 465 25.06 -13.39 12.39
C HIS A 465 24.14 -12.45 11.61
N VAL A 466 23.44 -13.02 10.62
CA VAL A 466 22.52 -12.31 9.73
C VAL A 466 21.13 -12.94 9.74
N THR A 467 20.14 -12.22 9.22
CA THR A 467 18.78 -12.74 9.02
C THR A 467 18.71 -13.68 7.82
N PRO A 468 17.71 -14.59 7.73
CA PRO A 468 17.48 -15.40 6.55
C PRO A 468 17.30 -14.56 5.27
N ALA A 469 16.64 -13.40 5.35
CA ALA A 469 16.50 -12.47 4.23
C ALA A 469 17.85 -12.02 3.68
N THR A 470 18.76 -11.59 4.57
CA THR A 470 20.13 -11.17 4.20
C THR A 470 20.95 -12.34 3.66
N TYR A 471 20.83 -13.52 4.27
CA TYR A 471 21.57 -14.72 3.87
C TYR A 471 21.19 -15.24 2.49
N THR A 472 19.87 -15.25 2.18
CA THR A 472 19.36 -15.85 0.96
C THR A 472 19.10 -14.84 -0.17
N GLY A 473 18.92 -13.56 0.15
CA GLY A 473 18.44 -12.53 -0.78
C GLY A 473 16.99 -12.72 -1.21
N VAL A 474 16.24 -13.60 -0.53
CA VAL A 474 14.84 -13.88 -0.87
C VAL A 474 13.89 -13.00 -0.07
N TYR A 475 12.97 -12.35 -0.78
CA TYR A 475 11.94 -11.52 -0.17
C TYR A 475 11.00 -12.33 0.73
N SER A 476 10.82 -11.88 1.95
CA SER A 476 10.06 -12.57 3.00
C SER A 476 8.61 -12.85 2.63
N LEU A 477 7.97 -12.01 1.80
CA LEU A 477 6.62 -12.25 1.30
C LEU A 477 6.51 -13.57 0.54
N LEU A 478 7.49 -13.90 -0.31
CA LEU A 478 7.46 -15.15 -1.07
C LEU A 478 7.44 -16.37 -0.14
N VAL A 479 8.32 -16.35 0.84
CA VAL A 479 8.45 -17.45 1.81
C VAL A 479 7.22 -17.52 2.72
N GLY A 480 6.82 -16.40 3.32
CA GLY A 480 5.69 -16.32 4.22
C GLY A 480 4.37 -16.70 3.54
N PHE A 481 4.17 -16.31 2.27
CA PHE A 481 3.00 -16.69 1.49
C PHE A 481 2.91 -18.21 1.27
N ILE A 482 4.04 -18.84 0.90
CA ILE A 482 4.10 -20.30 0.69
C ILE A 482 3.88 -21.03 2.01
N VAL A 483 4.53 -20.62 3.09
CA VAL A 483 4.36 -21.22 4.43
C VAL A 483 2.90 -21.12 4.88
N SER A 484 2.30 -19.94 4.77
CA SER A 484 0.87 -19.74 5.09
C SER A 484 -0.02 -20.69 4.29
N LEU A 485 0.20 -20.80 2.97
CA LEU A 485 -0.58 -21.68 2.11
C LEU A 485 -0.45 -23.15 2.52
N VAL A 486 0.77 -23.61 2.82
CA VAL A 486 1.03 -24.98 3.28
C VAL A 486 0.31 -25.25 4.59
N PHE A 487 0.41 -24.34 5.58
CA PHE A 487 -0.29 -24.49 6.87
C PHE A 487 -1.81 -24.52 6.70
N ILE A 488 -2.38 -23.65 5.85
CA ILE A 488 -3.82 -23.69 5.54
C ILE A 488 -4.21 -25.07 5.02
N VAL A 489 -3.47 -25.60 4.05
CA VAL A 489 -3.81 -26.90 3.42
C VAL A 489 -3.66 -28.03 4.40
N VAL A 490 -2.49 -28.17 5.03
CA VAL A 490 -2.17 -29.28 5.94
C VAL A 490 -3.13 -29.29 7.14
N VAL A 491 -3.30 -28.16 7.83
CA VAL A 491 -4.15 -28.08 9.02
C VAL A 491 -5.62 -28.25 8.65
N SER A 492 -6.09 -27.69 7.53
CA SER A 492 -7.46 -27.92 7.09
C SER A 492 -7.71 -29.40 6.78
N LEU A 493 -6.78 -30.12 6.17
CA LEU A 493 -6.93 -31.54 5.88
C LEU A 493 -6.85 -32.42 7.13
N ALA A 494 -6.00 -32.05 8.09
CA ALA A 494 -5.80 -32.77 9.36
C ALA A 494 -6.93 -32.55 10.39
N THR A 495 -7.78 -31.55 10.21
CA THR A 495 -8.85 -31.19 11.15
C THR A 495 -10.25 -31.47 10.56
N PRO A 496 -11.32 -31.53 11.37
CA PRO A 496 -12.67 -31.79 10.86
C PRO A 496 -13.10 -30.82 9.76
N LYS A 497 -13.94 -31.32 8.83
CA LYS A 497 -14.52 -30.49 7.77
C LYS A 497 -15.37 -29.36 8.36
N ALA A 498 -15.48 -28.26 7.63
CA ALA A 498 -16.46 -27.23 7.92
C ALA A 498 -17.89 -27.80 7.89
N SER A 499 -18.81 -27.19 8.63
CA SER A 499 -20.21 -27.63 8.67
C SER A 499 -20.88 -27.56 7.29
N ASP A 500 -21.94 -28.35 7.11
CA ASP A 500 -22.69 -28.35 5.84
C ASP A 500 -23.27 -26.97 5.49
N GLU A 501 -23.66 -26.21 6.50
CA GLU A 501 -24.12 -24.82 6.34
C GLU A 501 -23.02 -23.95 5.71
N ILE A 502 -21.78 -24.01 6.19
CA ILE A 502 -20.62 -23.28 5.64
C ILE A 502 -20.32 -23.74 4.22
N MET A 503 -20.41 -25.05 3.96
CA MET A 503 -20.17 -25.60 2.64
C MET A 503 -21.25 -25.19 1.62
N GLN A 504 -22.52 -25.13 2.06
CA GLN A 504 -23.62 -24.66 1.23
C GLN A 504 -23.49 -23.17 0.90
N GLU A 505 -23.15 -22.33 1.88
CA GLU A 505 -22.88 -20.90 1.66
C GLU A 505 -21.78 -20.68 0.63
N PHE A 506 -20.71 -21.48 0.67
CA PHE A 506 -19.64 -21.44 -0.34
C PHE A 506 -20.16 -21.76 -1.75
N GLU A 507 -20.98 -22.81 -1.90
CA GLU A 507 -21.55 -23.19 -3.21
C GLU A 507 -22.54 -22.11 -3.73
N ASP A 508 -23.34 -21.50 -2.85
CA ASP A 508 -24.24 -20.40 -3.22
C ASP A 508 -23.48 -19.22 -3.81
N VAL A 509 -22.38 -18.80 -3.16
CA VAL A 509 -21.52 -17.71 -3.66
C VAL A 509 -20.90 -18.09 -5.01
N LYS A 510 -20.38 -19.32 -5.13
CA LYS A 510 -19.78 -19.84 -6.37
C LYS A 510 -20.80 -19.89 -7.51
N ASN A 511 -22.05 -20.26 -7.25
CA ASN A 511 -23.13 -20.32 -8.25
C ASN A 511 -23.58 -18.90 -8.65
N GLY A 512 -23.51 -17.94 -7.76
CA GLY A 512 -23.71 -16.52 -8.08
C GLY A 512 -22.69 -16.02 -9.10
N ASP A 513 -21.43 -16.48 -9.04
CA ASP A 513 -20.40 -16.18 -10.04
C ASP A 513 -20.82 -16.61 -11.46
N ARG A 514 -21.39 -17.82 -11.59
CA ARG A 514 -21.82 -18.37 -12.89
C ARG A 514 -22.98 -17.60 -13.51
N LYS A 515 -23.89 -17.07 -12.68
CA LYS A 515 -25.01 -16.24 -13.16
C LYS A 515 -24.54 -14.87 -13.63
N SER A 516 -23.65 -14.22 -12.87
CA SER A 516 -23.12 -12.90 -13.26
C SER A 516 -22.26 -12.95 -14.53
N THR A 517 -21.50 -14.02 -14.72
CA THR A 517 -20.69 -14.21 -15.94
C THR A 517 -21.56 -14.43 -17.19
N ARG A 518 -22.69 -15.13 -17.06
CA ARG A 518 -23.63 -15.33 -18.18
C ARG A 518 -24.45 -14.10 -18.55
N LEU A 519 -24.60 -13.15 -17.62
CA LEU A 519 -25.30 -11.88 -17.88
C LEU A 519 -24.39 -10.81 -18.51
N ASN A 520 -23.07 -11.01 -18.45
CA ASN A 520 -22.06 -10.09 -19.00
C ASN A 520 -21.39 -10.62 -20.28
N SER A 521 -21.74 -11.82 -20.75
CA SER A 521 -21.40 -12.39 -22.06
C SER A 521 -22.56 -12.23 -23.06
#